data_b7eefa1c91979227ba6758c530877e2c
#
_entry.id   b7eefa1c91979227ba6758c530877e2c
#
_cell.length_a   1.000
_cell.length_b   1.000
_cell.length_c   1.000
_cell.angle_alpha   90.00
_cell.angle_beta   90.00
_cell.angle_gamma   90.00
#
_symmetry.space_group_name_H-M   'P 1'
#
loop_
_entity.id
_entity.type
_entity.pdbx_description
1 polymer ?
#
loop_
_entity_poly.entity_id
_entity_poly.type
_entity_poly.pdbx_seq_one_letter_code
_entity_poly.pdbx_strand_id
1 'polypeptide(L)'
;MRSTLLAMAALLLAGTAARAEGLADRVREHTLKNGMKLLMVERHTTPTVAAWIRFKVGGVDERSDERGIAHLLEHMLFKGTTTLGTTDYAAEKPLLDKIESTAQKLLLEKARREKGDKALIERLEKELKELEAAAGKYVVKEEFADLYARNGGVGYNAFTSKDGTTYLINMPANKLELWAAVEADRMQNPVLREFYTERDVVMEERRRSYEAEPEGKLWETFAASAFNAHPIGQPIIGWSSDIANLTRTKAESFLHRYYAPNNAIVAIVGDIDPVKTIALVERYFASIPPGTPVPPVAVEEPAQAGEKRIEVIGDAEPTVMIGFHKPTLPDPADYVFDVIDMLLTDGRTSRLYKKLVVEKQLVSDIGAFVAPGHRYPNLFIISANPRSPHTVGEVEAAVYEELERLKNEPVTPRELQQILNKLEYEESRQMTSIGGLARNLTEYEALYGSWRELIEHRRKVAAITPDDIRQTARKYFIRENRIVGFITKREVAQP
;
A
#
# COMPACT_ATOMS: atom_id res chain seq x y z
N MET A 1 -6.86 65.75 -29.76
CA MET A 1 -5.99 64.92 -28.98
C MET A 1 -6.70 64.15 -27.76
N ARG A 2 -8.01 63.95 -27.84
CA ARG A 2 -8.75 63.16 -26.79
C ARG A 2 -9.36 61.85 -27.28
N SER A 3 -9.31 61.56 -28.58
CA SER A 3 -9.94 60.40 -29.19
C SER A 3 -8.95 59.20 -29.45
N THR A 4 -7.64 59.45 -29.34
CA THR A 4 -6.60 58.44 -29.58
C THR A 4 -6.15 57.71 -28.30
N LEU A 5 -6.49 58.19 -27.13
CA LEU A 5 -6.16 57.58 -25.85
C LEU A 5 -7.17 56.51 -25.39
N LEU A 6 -8.40 56.53 -25.91
CA LEU A 6 -9.43 55.52 -25.58
C LEU A 6 -9.31 54.23 -26.41
N ALA A 7 -8.66 54.26 -27.57
CA ALA A 7 -8.45 53.08 -28.39
C ALA A 7 -7.28 52.22 -27.93
N MET A 8 -6.32 52.80 -27.20
CA MET A 8 -5.17 52.07 -26.67
C MET A 8 -5.46 51.36 -25.32
N ALA A 9 -6.46 51.80 -24.56
CA ALA A 9 -6.90 51.15 -23.34
C ALA A 9 -7.78 49.92 -23.56
N ALA A 10 -8.45 49.82 -24.73
CA ALA A 10 -9.29 48.68 -25.08
C ALA A 10 -8.51 47.48 -25.67
N LEU A 11 -7.29 47.69 -26.15
CA LEU A 11 -6.43 46.61 -26.69
C LEU A 11 -5.56 45.91 -25.62
N LEU A 12 -5.51 46.43 -24.38
CA LEU A 12 -4.74 45.85 -23.29
C LEU A 12 -5.57 44.92 -22.37
N LEU A 13 -6.88 44.77 -22.65
CA LEU A 13 -7.78 43.89 -21.85
C LEU A 13 -8.17 42.58 -22.58
N ALA A 14 -7.61 42.34 -23.78
CA ALA A 14 -7.75 41.05 -24.46
C ALA A 14 -6.52 40.16 -24.28
N GLY A 15 -5.79 40.34 -23.18
CA GLY A 15 -4.89 39.32 -22.68
C GLY A 15 -5.78 38.15 -22.19
N THR A 16 -5.98 37.15 -23.04
CA THR A 16 -6.47 35.85 -22.61
C THR A 16 -5.65 35.43 -21.40
N ALA A 17 -6.21 35.57 -20.20
CA ALA A 17 -5.70 34.86 -19.05
C ALA A 17 -5.73 33.38 -19.46
N ALA A 18 -4.60 32.87 -19.89
CA ALA A 18 -4.40 31.45 -20.02
C ALA A 18 -4.67 30.86 -18.61
N ARG A 19 -5.90 30.40 -18.42
CA ARG A 19 -6.30 29.71 -17.20
C ARG A 19 -5.35 28.52 -17.12
N ALA A 20 -4.46 28.50 -16.13
CA ALA A 20 -3.61 27.36 -15.94
C ALA A 20 -4.52 26.13 -15.93
N GLU A 21 -4.36 25.23 -16.89
CA GLU A 21 -5.15 24.01 -16.98
C GLU A 21 -5.03 23.26 -15.66
N GLY A 22 -6.16 23.04 -15.00
CA GLY A 22 -6.22 22.26 -13.78
C GLY A 22 -5.84 20.80 -14.04
N LEU A 23 -5.54 20.05 -13.02
CA LEU A 23 -5.26 18.61 -13.16
C LEU A 23 -6.42 17.90 -13.89
N ALA A 24 -7.67 18.32 -13.64
CA ALA A 24 -8.88 17.77 -14.28
C ALA A 24 -8.85 17.86 -15.81
N ASP A 25 -8.30 18.93 -16.33
CA ASP A 25 -8.25 19.17 -17.80
C ASP A 25 -7.11 18.40 -18.48
N ARG A 26 -6.09 17.99 -17.70
CA ARG A 26 -4.88 17.33 -18.18
C ARG A 26 -4.94 15.82 -18.13
N VAL A 27 -5.75 15.22 -17.23
CA VAL A 27 -5.90 13.77 -17.15
C VAL A 27 -6.77 13.28 -18.30
N ARG A 28 -6.23 12.39 -19.13
CA ARG A 28 -6.96 11.67 -20.17
C ARG A 28 -7.30 10.28 -19.66
N GLU A 29 -8.57 9.93 -19.76
CA GLU A 29 -9.09 8.62 -19.34
C GLU A 29 -9.48 7.80 -20.57
N HIS A 30 -9.17 6.53 -20.54
CA HIS A 30 -9.66 5.54 -21.50
C HIS A 30 -9.96 4.24 -20.79
N THR A 31 -11.06 3.58 -21.16
CA THR A 31 -11.38 2.25 -20.65
C THR A 31 -11.41 1.27 -21.81
N LEU A 32 -10.56 0.26 -21.76
CA LEU A 32 -10.50 -0.80 -22.76
C LEU A 32 -11.78 -1.65 -22.71
N LYS A 33 -12.09 -2.34 -23.79
CA LYS A 33 -13.28 -3.22 -23.87
C LYS A 33 -13.28 -4.33 -22.80
N ASN A 34 -12.11 -4.76 -22.35
CA ASN A 34 -11.96 -5.74 -21.27
C ASN A 34 -12.05 -5.14 -19.86
N GLY A 35 -12.36 -3.85 -19.75
CA GLY A 35 -12.58 -3.17 -18.47
C GLY A 35 -11.34 -2.56 -17.82
N MET A 36 -10.13 -2.73 -18.41
CA MET A 36 -8.92 -2.07 -17.90
C MET A 36 -9.06 -0.56 -18.01
N LYS A 37 -8.80 0.15 -16.92
CA LYS A 37 -8.83 1.62 -16.89
C LYS A 37 -7.44 2.18 -17.09
N LEU A 38 -7.29 3.08 -18.07
CA LEU A 38 -6.06 3.79 -18.39
C LEU A 38 -6.21 5.27 -18.06
N LEU A 39 -5.31 5.79 -17.24
CA LEU A 39 -5.20 7.20 -16.87
C LEU A 39 -3.87 7.74 -17.39
N MET A 40 -3.91 8.87 -18.08
CA MET A 40 -2.72 9.43 -18.75
C MET A 40 -2.58 10.91 -18.46
N VAL A 41 -1.32 11.35 -18.24
CA VAL A 41 -0.99 12.78 -18.16
C VAL A 41 0.25 13.05 -19.00
N GLU A 42 0.08 13.90 -19.99
CA GLU A 42 1.15 14.35 -20.88
C GLU A 42 2.05 15.38 -20.18
N ARG A 43 3.38 15.13 -20.19
CA ARG A 43 4.43 16.02 -19.65
C ARG A 43 5.72 15.87 -20.44
N HIS A 44 6.06 16.90 -21.23
CA HIS A 44 7.24 16.92 -22.12
C HIS A 44 8.49 17.58 -21.51
N THR A 45 8.56 17.68 -20.16
CA THR A 45 9.72 18.30 -19.50
C THR A 45 10.98 17.44 -19.55
N THR A 46 10.82 16.13 -19.59
CA THR A 46 11.88 15.13 -19.73
C THR A 46 11.39 13.99 -20.63
N PRO A 47 12.27 13.36 -21.45
CA PRO A 47 11.87 12.26 -22.33
C PRO A 47 11.71 10.94 -21.56
N THR A 48 10.95 10.98 -20.46
CA THR A 48 10.72 9.83 -19.57
C THR A 48 9.25 9.66 -19.25
N VAL A 49 8.86 8.43 -18.93
CA VAL A 49 7.52 8.06 -18.50
C VAL A 49 7.57 7.28 -17.19
N ALA A 50 6.58 7.50 -16.32
CA ALA A 50 6.24 6.61 -15.22
C ALA A 50 5.06 5.76 -15.64
N ALA A 51 5.19 4.44 -15.57
CA ALA A 51 4.14 3.49 -15.90
C ALA A 51 3.83 2.64 -14.67
N TRP A 52 2.58 2.69 -14.22
CA TRP A 52 2.09 2.04 -13.03
C TRP A 52 0.88 1.17 -13.36
N ILE A 53 0.87 -0.06 -12.84
CA ILE A 53 -0.29 -0.94 -12.87
C ILE A 53 -0.68 -1.27 -11.44
N ARG A 54 -1.91 -0.95 -11.05
CA ARG A 54 -2.47 -1.27 -9.75
C ARG A 54 -3.64 -2.23 -9.91
N PHE A 55 -3.53 -3.40 -9.28
CA PHE A 55 -4.65 -4.32 -9.10
C PHE A 55 -5.39 -3.98 -7.81
N LYS A 56 -6.73 -3.94 -7.88
CA LYS A 56 -7.60 -3.67 -6.71
C LYS A 56 -7.74 -4.92 -5.85
N VAL A 57 -6.61 -5.45 -5.39
CA VAL A 57 -6.51 -6.63 -4.54
C VAL A 57 -5.30 -6.51 -3.64
N GLY A 58 -5.48 -6.76 -2.35
CA GLY A 58 -4.42 -6.75 -1.36
C GLY A 58 -4.73 -7.70 -0.20
N GLY A 59 -4.04 -7.51 0.93
CA GLY A 59 -4.19 -8.40 2.07
C GLY A 59 -5.60 -8.47 2.66
N VAL A 60 -6.46 -7.48 2.42
CA VAL A 60 -7.85 -7.49 2.90
C VAL A 60 -8.75 -8.46 2.12
N ASP A 61 -8.38 -8.79 0.89
CA ASP A 61 -9.16 -9.64 -0.01
C ASP A 61 -8.84 -11.15 0.17
N GLU A 62 -7.89 -11.47 1.05
CA GLU A 62 -7.44 -12.83 1.34
C GLU A 62 -8.41 -13.59 2.22
N ARG A 63 -8.62 -14.88 1.93
CA ARG A 63 -9.36 -15.79 2.80
C ARG A 63 -8.50 -16.19 4.00
N SER A 64 -9.15 -16.70 5.03
CA SER A 64 -8.49 -17.14 6.26
C SER A 64 -7.45 -18.25 6.08
N ASP A 65 -7.52 -19.02 4.99
CA ASP A 65 -6.57 -20.09 4.65
C ASP A 65 -5.59 -19.71 3.52
N GLU A 66 -5.61 -18.45 3.10
CA GLU A 66 -4.80 -17.90 1.99
C GLU A 66 -4.01 -16.64 2.42
N ARG A 67 -3.90 -16.35 3.72
CA ARG A 67 -3.25 -15.12 4.20
C ARG A 67 -1.77 -15.08 3.84
N GLY A 68 -1.34 -13.91 3.33
CA GLY A 68 -0.01 -13.70 2.78
C GLY A 68 0.12 -14.02 1.28
N ILE A 69 -0.95 -14.50 0.65
CA ILE A 69 -0.90 -14.90 -0.76
C ILE A 69 -0.78 -13.72 -1.71
N ALA A 70 -1.34 -12.55 -1.38
CA ALA A 70 -1.21 -11.33 -2.19
C ALA A 70 0.24 -10.84 -2.22
N HIS A 71 0.92 -10.87 -1.07
CA HIS A 71 2.33 -10.51 -0.96
C HIS A 71 3.23 -11.55 -1.64
N LEU A 72 2.98 -12.83 -1.44
CA LEU A 72 3.73 -13.89 -2.13
C LEU A 72 3.55 -13.79 -3.67
N LEU A 73 2.37 -13.46 -4.16
CA LEU A 73 2.14 -13.23 -5.60
C LEU A 73 2.85 -12.00 -6.12
N GLU A 74 3.01 -10.96 -5.32
CA GLU A 74 3.88 -9.83 -5.68
C GLU A 74 5.27 -10.35 -6.05
N HIS A 75 5.93 -11.15 -5.20
CA HIS A 75 7.22 -11.78 -5.45
C HIS A 75 7.17 -12.70 -6.68
N MET A 76 6.15 -13.53 -6.77
CA MET A 76 6.03 -14.53 -7.85
C MET A 76 5.90 -13.92 -9.24
N LEU A 77 5.28 -12.74 -9.37
CA LEU A 77 5.11 -12.08 -10.67
C LEU A 77 6.41 -11.42 -11.19
N PHE A 78 7.52 -11.48 -10.44
CA PHE A 78 8.87 -11.19 -10.94
C PHE A 78 9.57 -12.41 -11.51
N LYS A 79 9.04 -13.62 -11.32
CA LYS A 79 9.67 -14.89 -11.76
C LYS A 79 9.55 -15.17 -13.25
N GLY A 80 8.71 -14.43 -13.97
CA GLY A 80 8.60 -14.51 -15.43
C GLY A 80 7.28 -15.08 -15.94
N THR A 81 7.28 -15.39 -17.21
CA THR A 81 6.13 -15.86 -17.99
C THR A 81 6.47 -17.17 -18.71
N THR A 82 5.62 -17.57 -19.65
CA THR A 82 5.91 -18.70 -20.55
C THR A 82 7.05 -18.40 -21.54
N THR A 83 7.45 -17.12 -21.67
CA THR A 83 8.49 -16.65 -22.61
C THR A 83 9.70 -16.02 -21.94
N LEU A 84 9.51 -15.37 -20.80
CA LEU A 84 10.55 -14.73 -20.00
C LEU A 84 10.79 -15.52 -18.71
N GLY A 85 12.03 -15.53 -18.23
CA GLY A 85 12.43 -16.26 -17.02
C GLY A 85 12.67 -17.74 -17.22
N THR A 86 12.67 -18.22 -18.46
CA THR A 86 12.93 -19.63 -18.81
C THR A 86 13.68 -19.76 -20.11
N THR A 87 14.52 -20.80 -20.20
CA THR A 87 15.19 -21.18 -21.45
C THR A 87 14.33 -22.13 -22.30
N ASP A 88 13.43 -22.91 -21.69
CA ASP A 88 12.51 -23.86 -22.36
C ASP A 88 11.31 -24.17 -21.44
N TYR A 89 10.23 -23.42 -21.61
CA TYR A 89 9.00 -23.63 -20.81
C TYR A 89 8.33 -24.99 -21.09
N ALA A 90 8.42 -25.51 -22.30
CA ALA A 90 7.81 -26.80 -22.64
C ALA A 90 8.46 -27.96 -21.87
N ALA A 91 9.76 -27.88 -21.64
CA ALA A 91 10.50 -28.83 -20.81
C ALA A 91 10.35 -28.55 -19.31
N GLU A 92 10.23 -27.29 -18.91
CA GLU A 92 10.05 -26.85 -17.52
C GLU A 92 8.68 -27.25 -16.95
N LYS A 93 7.60 -27.02 -17.69
CA LYS A 93 6.22 -27.19 -17.24
C LYS A 93 5.91 -28.53 -16.58
N PRO A 94 6.27 -29.70 -17.16
CA PRO A 94 6.02 -30.99 -16.54
C PRO A 94 6.71 -31.17 -15.17
N LEU A 95 7.86 -30.52 -14.96
CA LEU A 95 8.56 -30.52 -13.68
C LEU A 95 7.81 -29.68 -12.65
N LEU A 96 7.34 -28.49 -13.04
CA LEU A 96 6.54 -27.64 -12.18
C LEU A 96 5.25 -28.36 -11.73
N ASP A 97 4.59 -29.11 -12.60
CA ASP A 97 3.38 -29.87 -12.25
C ASP A 97 3.68 -31.04 -11.27
N LYS A 98 4.85 -31.69 -11.42
CA LYS A 98 5.31 -32.71 -10.46
C LYS A 98 5.68 -32.09 -9.11
N ILE A 99 6.37 -30.96 -9.11
CA ILE A 99 6.69 -30.19 -7.88
C ILE A 99 5.40 -29.92 -7.12
N GLU A 100 4.37 -29.36 -7.77
CA GLU A 100 3.09 -29.05 -7.14
C GLU A 100 2.44 -30.31 -6.54
N SER A 101 2.34 -31.40 -7.29
CA SER A 101 1.71 -32.63 -6.81
C SER A 101 2.47 -33.26 -5.63
N THR A 102 3.80 -33.22 -5.66
CA THR A 102 4.67 -33.75 -4.57
C THR A 102 4.56 -32.88 -3.32
N ALA A 103 4.58 -31.54 -3.49
CA ALA A 103 4.42 -30.60 -2.39
C ALA A 103 3.05 -30.71 -1.71
N GLN A 104 1.97 -30.86 -2.47
CA GLN A 104 0.63 -31.08 -1.90
C GLN A 104 0.57 -32.38 -1.06
N LYS A 105 1.15 -33.48 -1.56
CA LYS A 105 1.24 -34.73 -0.77
C LYS A 105 2.03 -34.55 0.51
N LEU A 106 3.17 -33.83 0.44
CA LEU A 106 4.00 -33.51 1.59
C LEU A 106 3.24 -32.69 2.62
N LEU A 107 2.53 -31.63 2.21
CA LEU A 107 1.73 -30.81 3.08
C LEU A 107 0.60 -31.60 3.78
N LEU A 108 -0.09 -32.47 3.03
CA LEU A 108 -1.13 -33.34 3.58
C LEU A 108 -0.57 -34.30 4.63
N GLU A 109 0.60 -34.87 4.39
CA GLU A 109 1.21 -35.80 5.35
C GLU A 109 1.73 -35.07 6.60
N LYS A 110 2.35 -33.88 6.43
CA LYS A 110 2.76 -33.03 7.55
C LYS A 110 1.55 -32.54 8.38
N ALA A 111 0.41 -32.29 7.76
CA ALA A 111 -0.82 -31.89 8.46
C ALA A 111 -1.36 -32.95 9.44
N ARG A 112 -0.98 -34.22 9.28
CA ARG A 112 -1.31 -35.32 10.20
C ARG A 112 -0.54 -35.24 11.51
N ARG A 113 0.48 -34.36 11.60
CA ARG A 113 1.32 -34.13 12.78
C ARG A 113 1.99 -35.44 13.24
N GLU A 114 1.79 -35.86 14.51
CA GLU A 114 2.36 -37.10 15.08
C GLU A 114 1.90 -38.37 14.35
N LYS A 115 0.77 -38.36 13.64
CA LYS A 115 0.23 -39.49 12.88
C LYS A 115 0.79 -39.56 11.46
N GLY A 116 1.61 -38.59 11.04
CA GLY A 116 2.24 -38.58 9.74
C GLY A 116 3.31 -39.66 9.60
N ASP A 117 3.40 -40.22 8.39
CA ASP A 117 4.45 -41.20 8.05
C ASP A 117 5.77 -40.46 7.83
N LYS A 118 6.68 -40.53 8.79
CA LYS A 118 7.98 -39.88 8.75
C LYS A 118 8.84 -40.30 7.56
N ALA A 119 8.82 -41.59 7.21
CA ALA A 119 9.58 -42.11 6.07
C ALA A 119 9.03 -41.60 4.75
N LEU A 120 7.71 -41.46 4.65
CA LEU A 120 7.06 -40.84 3.50
C LEU A 120 7.39 -39.34 3.41
N ILE A 121 7.37 -38.61 4.51
CA ILE A 121 7.74 -37.18 4.58
C ILE A 121 9.17 -37.00 4.06
N GLU A 122 10.15 -37.71 4.62
CA GLU A 122 11.56 -37.63 4.21
C GLU A 122 11.75 -37.94 2.71
N ARG A 123 11.04 -38.95 2.21
CA ARG A 123 11.07 -39.29 0.78
C ARG A 123 10.49 -38.17 -0.09
N LEU A 124 9.35 -37.58 0.29
CA LEU A 124 8.72 -36.52 -0.45
C LEU A 124 9.55 -35.22 -0.42
N GLU A 125 10.19 -34.90 0.70
CA GLU A 125 11.11 -33.77 0.81
C GLU A 125 12.32 -33.93 -0.12
N LYS A 126 12.90 -35.12 -0.17
CA LYS A 126 14.01 -35.42 -1.07
C LYS A 126 13.58 -35.33 -2.54
N GLU A 127 12.42 -35.92 -2.89
CA GLU A 127 11.87 -35.88 -4.25
C GLU A 127 11.59 -34.42 -4.67
N LEU A 128 10.99 -33.62 -3.80
CA LEU A 128 10.71 -32.21 -4.06
C LEU A 128 11.99 -31.45 -4.40
N LYS A 129 13.02 -31.59 -3.57
CA LYS A 129 14.32 -30.95 -3.78
C LYS A 129 15.00 -31.37 -5.11
N GLU A 130 14.89 -32.63 -5.48
CA GLU A 130 15.43 -33.14 -6.76
C GLU A 130 14.66 -32.55 -7.95
N LEU A 131 13.33 -32.43 -7.86
CA LEU A 131 12.48 -31.83 -8.88
C LEU A 131 12.75 -30.33 -9.03
N GLU A 132 12.88 -29.59 -7.92
CA GLU A 132 13.24 -28.16 -7.93
C GLU A 132 14.62 -27.94 -8.57
N ALA A 133 15.61 -28.77 -8.23
CA ALA A 133 16.93 -28.70 -8.86
C ALA A 133 16.88 -29.01 -10.38
N ALA A 134 15.98 -29.92 -10.82
CA ALA A 134 15.79 -30.23 -12.22
C ALA A 134 15.09 -29.06 -12.97
N ALA A 135 14.05 -28.48 -12.40
CA ALA A 135 13.34 -27.33 -12.97
C ALA A 135 14.23 -26.08 -13.01
N GLY A 136 15.05 -25.86 -11.98
CA GLY A 136 15.98 -24.73 -11.88
C GLY A 136 17.00 -24.64 -13.03
N LYS A 137 17.23 -25.73 -13.78
CA LYS A 137 18.10 -25.71 -14.96
C LYS A 137 17.54 -24.89 -16.13
N TYR A 138 16.23 -24.68 -16.14
CA TYR A 138 15.54 -23.89 -17.16
C TYR A 138 15.37 -22.43 -16.75
N VAL A 139 15.54 -22.09 -15.49
CA VAL A 139 15.26 -20.75 -14.95
C VAL A 139 16.33 -19.75 -15.40
N VAL A 140 15.88 -18.62 -15.98
CA VAL A 140 16.67 -17.42 -16.21
C VAL A 140 16.32 -16.42 -15.12
N LYS A 141 17.26 -16.27 -14.16
CA LYS A 141 17.04 -15.40 -12.99
C LYS A 141 17.03 -13.92 -13.38
N GLU A 142 16.20 -13.12 -12.69
CA GLU A 142 16.16 -11.67 -12.79
C GLU A 142 15.92 -11.12 -14.23
N GLU A 143 15.41 -11.92 -15.17
CA GLU A 143 15.32 -11.53 -16.57
C GLU A 143 14.43 -10.29 -16.79
N PHE A 144 13.34 -10.12 -16.02
CA PHE A 144 12.53 -8.90 -16.07
C PHE A 144 13.33 -7.65 -15.66
N ALA A 145 14.03 -7.72 -14.53
CA ALA A 145 14.82 -6.61 -14.02
C ALA A 145 15.95 -6.25 -14.98
N ASP A 146 16.65 -7.25 -15.48
CA ASP A 146 17.71 -7.11 -16.48
C ASP A 146 17.21 -6.50 -17.78
N LEU A 147 16.05 -6.95 -18.27
CA LEU A 147 15.44 -6.45 -19.50
C LEU A 147 15.11 -4.97 -19.37
N TYR A 148 14.50 -4.56 -18.25
CA TYR A 148 14.20 -3.17 -18.00
C TYR A 148 15.46 -2.34 -17.79
N ALA A 149 16.43 -2.79 -17.00
CA ALA A 149 17.67 -2.07 -16.72
C ALA A 149 18.47 -1.79 -18.01
N ARG A 150 18.64 -2.80 -18.88
CA ARG A 150 19.33 -2.65 -20.18
C ARG A 150 18.64 -1.66 -21.12
N ASN A 151 17.34 -1.38 -20.91
CA ASN A 151 16.57 -0.42 -21.69
C ASN A 151 16.36 0.92 -20.97
N GLY A 152 17.14 1.19 -19.90
CA GLY A 152 17.11 2.46 -19.17
C GLY A 152 15.95 2.60 -18.17
N GLY A 153 15.29 1.48 -17.83
CA GLY A 153 14.30 1.44 -16.76
C GLY A 153 14.95 1.64 -15.38
N VAL A 154 14.32 2.45 -14.54
CA VAL A 154 14.77 2.72 -13.17
C VAL A 154 13.60 2.62 -12.20
N GLY A 155 13.89 2.17 -10.98
CA GLY A 155 12.87 2.03 -9.94
C GLY A 155 11.82 0.96 -10.27
N TYR A 156 12.20 -0.08 -11.04
CA TYR A 156 11.36 -1.27 -11.23
C TYR A 156 11.13 -1.92 -9.89
N ASN A 157 9.88 -1.95 -9.45
CA ASN A 157 9.50 -2.44 -8.14
C ASN A 157 8.00 -2.81 -8.10
N ALA A 158 7.61 -3.43 -7.00
CA ALA A 158 6.20 -3.61 -6.64
C ALA A 158 6.00 -3.40 -5.15
N PHE A 159 4.77 -3.27 -4.72
CA PHE A 159 4.38 -3.31 -3.32
C PHE A 159 2.94 -3.76 -3.16
N THR A 160 2.70 -4.50 -2.08
CA THR A 160 1.38 -4.93 -1.65
C THR A 160 0.96 -4.18 -0.40
N SER A 161 -0.26 -3.67 -0.42
CA SER A 161 -0.93 -3.05 0.73
C SER A 161 -2.17 -3.86 1.13
N LYS A 162 -2.94 -3.36 2.09
CA LYS A 162 -4.26 -3.94 2.39
C LYS A 162 -5.20 -3.87 1.20
N ASP A 163 -5.10 -2.79 0.43
CA ASP A 163 -6.11 -2.35 -0.53
C ASP A 163 -5.69 -2.55 -1.98
N GLY A 164 -4.47 -2.98 -2.25
CA GLY A 164 -3.98 -3.11 -3.62
C GLY A 164 -2.57 -3.62 -3.74
N THR A 165 -2.26 -4.24 -4.89
CA THR A 165 -0.91 -4.62 -5.32
C THR A 165 -0.54 -3.80 -6.55
N THR A 166 0.62 -3.16 -6.51
CA THR A 166 1.05 -2.19 -7.53
C THR A 166 2.41 -2.57 -8.08
N TYR A 167 2.56 -2.54 -9.41
CA TYR A 167 3.81 -2.71 -10.15
C TYR A 167 4.16 -1.38 -10.83
N LEU A 168 5.41 -0.97 -10.76
CA LEU A 168 5.82 0.35 -11.21
C LEU A 168 7.22 0.37 -11.83
N ILE A 169 7.41 1.31 -12.76
CA ILE A 169 8.69 1.58 -13.38
C ILE A 169 8.73 3.01 -13.92
N ASN A 170 9.92 3.63 -13.92
CA ASN A 170 10.20 4.81 -14.71
C ASN A 170 11.17 4.43 -15.84
N MET A 171 10.94 4.93 -17.06
CA MET A 171 11.74 4.53 -18.22
C MET A 171 11.78 5.63 -19.29
N PRO A 172 12.73 5.54 -20.24
CA PRO A 172 12.71 6.42 -21.43
C PRO A 172 11.40 6.27 -22.20
N ALA A 173 10.83 7.37 -22.65
CA ALA A 173 9.53 7.41 -23.34
C ALA A 173 9.49 6.52 -24.60
N ASN A 174 10.61 6.43 -25.34
CA ASN A 174 10.74 5.58 -26.52
C ASN A 174 10.77 4.05 -26.21
N LYS A 175 10.71 3.67 -24.92
CA LYS A 175 10.66 2.27 -24.46
C LYS A 175 9.28 1.85 -23.92
N LEU A 176 8.28 2.73 -24.02
CA LEU A 176 6.93 2.43 -23.54
C LEU A 176 6.32 1.18 -24.20
N GLU A 177 6.67 0.89 -25.45
CA GLU A 177 6.21 -0.33 -26.13
C GLU A 177 6.80 -1.61 -25.50
N LEU A 178 8.06 -1.57 -25.06
CA LEU A 178 8.67 -2.66 -24.32
C LEU A 178 7.89 -2.93 -23.03
N TRP A 179 7.56 -1.89 -22.28
CA TRP A 179 6.74 -2.02 -21.07
C TRP A 179 5.38 -2.65 -21.38
N ALA A 180 4.69 -2.18 -22.42
CA ALA A 180 3.38 -2.71 -22.78
C ALA A 180 3.44 -4.21 -23.14
N ALA A 181 4.47 -4.62 -23.87
CA ALA A 181 4.68 -6.02 -24.25
C ALA A 181 4.97 -6.92 -23.02
N VAL A 182 5.87 -6.46 -22.15
CA VAL A 182 6.30 -7.22 -20.94
C VAL A 182 5.15 -7.33 -19.93
N GLU A 183 4.44 -6.23 -19.66
CA GLU A 183 3.38 -6.24 -18.68
C GLU A 183 2.12 -6.96 -19.16
N ALA A 184 1.83 -6.92 -20.45
CA ALA A 184 0.74 -7.71 -21.03
C ALA A 184 1.05 -9.20 -20.98
N ASP A 185 2.28 -9.63 -21.28
CA ASP A 185 2.71 -11.03 -21.15
C ASP A 185 2.68 -11.47 -19.69
N ARG A 186 3.16 -10.65 -18.75
CA ARG A 186 3.07 -10.92 -17.31
C ARG A 186 1.62 -11.07 -16.83
N MET A 187 0.68 -10.29 -17.35
CA MET A 187 -0.73 -10.39 -16.98
C MET A 187 -1.40 -11.63 -17.59
N GLN A 188 -1.03 -12.00 -18.82
CA GLN A 188 -1.68 -13.06 -19.57
C GLN A 188 -1.08 -14.46 -19.31
N ASN A 189 0.24 -14.54 -19.19
CA ASN A 189 1.01 -15.79 -19.20
C ASN A 189 1.97 -15.94 -18.00
N PRO A 190 1.63 -15.49 -16.78
CA PRO A 190 2.54 -15.60 -15.65
C PRO A 190 2.82 -17.06 -15.32
N VAL A 191 4.04 -17.35 -14.91
CA VAL A 191 4.44 -18.70 -14.45
C VAL A 191 5.01 -18.57 -13.04
N LEU A 192 4.37 -19.25 -12.09
CA LEU A 192 4.78 -19.24 -10.68
C LEU A 192 5.90 -20.29 -10.45
N ARG A 193 7.04 -20.10 -11.13
CA ARG A 193 8.22 -20.97 -10.98
C ARG A 193 8.95 -20.67 -9.68
N GLU A 194 9.69 -21.65 -9.16
CA GLU A 194 10.36 -21.55 -7.87
C GLU A 194 9.40 -21.20 -6.69
N PHE A 195 8.12 -21.56 -6.77
CA PHE A 195 7.08 -21.14 -5.81
C PHE A 195 7.44 -21.49 -4.37
N TYR A 196 7.88 -22.72 -4.10
CA TYR A 196 8.18 -23.17 -2.75
C TYR A 196 9.47 -22.57 -2.21
N THR A 197 10.45 -22.32 -3.07
CA THR A 197 11.66 -21.56 -2.72
C THR A 197 11.31 -20.13 -2.34
N GLU A 198 10.46 -19.46 -3.11
CA GLU A 198 10.06 -18.09 -2.83
C GLU A 198 9.17 -17.97 -1.58
N ARG A 199 8.32 -18.96 -1.35
CA ARG A 199 7.56 -19.09 -0.11
C ARG A 199 8.50 -19.13 1.11
N ASP A 200 9.60 -19.86 1.02
CA ASP A 200 10.59 -19.94 2.09
C ASP A 200 11.36 -18.61 2.25
N VAL A 201 11.58 -17.84 1.17
CA VAL A 201 12.10 -16.47 1.23
C VAL A 201 11.14 -15.54 1.99
N VAL A 202 9.84 -15.59 1.68
CA VAL A 202 8.81 -14.81 2.41
C VAL A 202 8.72 -15.24 3.88
N MET A 203 8.88 -16.53 4.20
CA MET A 203 8.97 -17.00 5.58
C MET A 203 10.17 -16.39 6.31
N GLU A 204 11.33 -16.29 5.66
CA GLU A 204 12.53 -15.67 6.24
C GLU A 204 12.37 -14.15 6.39
N GLU A 205 11.72 -13.47 5.43
CA GLU A 205 11.37 -12.06 5.53
C GLU A 205 10.45 -11.81 6.74
N ARG A 206 9.42 -12.65 6.90
CA ARG A 206 8.56 -12.60 8.08
C ARG A 206 9.34 -12.77 9.38
N ARG A 207 10.23 -13.78 9.42
CA ARG A 207 11.06 -14.05 10.61
C ARG A 207 11.88 -12.81 10.99
N ARG A 208 12.47 -12.14 10.02
CA ARG A 208 13.26 -10.92 10.25
C ARG A 208 12.40 -9.75 10.70
N SER A 209 11.27 -9.50 10.01
CA SER A 209 10.50 -8.26 10.18
C SER A 209 9.51 -8.29 11.33
N TYR A 210 9.01 -9.49 11.71
CA TYR A 210 7.94 -9.64 12.70
C TYR A 210 8.31 -10.52 13.90
N GLU A 211 9.13 -11.56 13.71
CA GLU A 211 9.41 -12.50 14.80
C GLU A 211 10.68 -12.13 15.57
N ALA A 212 11.69 -11.62 14.87
CA ALA A 212 12.95 -11.19 15.47
C ALA A 212 12.90 -9.75 16.00
N GLU A 213 12.07 -8.88 15.42
CA GLU A 213 11.99 -7.46 15.77
C GLU A 213 10.78 -7.20 16.69
N PRO A 214 10.98 -6.69 17.92
CA PRO A 214 9.91 -6.40 18.87
C PRO A 214 8.88 -5.39 18.33
N GLU A 215 9.30 -4.40 17.55
CA GLU A 215 8.44 -3.41 16.91
C GLU A 215 7.53 -4.05 15.87
N GLY A 216 8.05 -4.95 15.05
CA GLY A 216 7.27 -5.73 14.10
C GLY A 216 6.23 -6.61 14.79
N LYS A 217 6.61 -7.25 15.88
CA LYS A 217 5.69 -8.04 16.71
C LYS A 217 4.62 -7.18 17.38
N LEU A 218 5.02 -5.98 17.87
CA LEU A 218 4.05 -5.02 18.41
C LEU A 218 3.04 -4.62 17.35
N TRP A 219 3.51 -4.22 16.17
CA TRP A 219 2.63 -3.83 15.06
C TRP A 219 1.64 -4.93 14.68
N GLU A 220 2.13 -6.14 14.48
CA GLU A 220 1.29 -7.29 14.09
C GLU A 220 0.21 -7.57 15.13
N THR A 221 0.61 -7.66 16.42
CA THR A 221 -0.32 -7.94 17.52
C THR A 221 -1.31 -6.80 17.73
N PHE A 222 -0.85 -5.56 17.60
CA PHE A 222 -1.67 -4.36 17.72
C PHE A 222 -2.75 -4.32 16.64
N ALA A 223 -2.37 -4.46 15.38
CA ALA A 223 -3.30 -4.46 14.26
C ALA A 223 -4.30 -5.63 14.34
N ALA A 224 -3.81 -6.84 14.62
CA ALA A 224 -4.66 -8.02 14.75
C ALA A 224 -5.64 -7.93 15.94
N SER A 225 -5.25 -7.28 17.02
CA SER A 225 -6.11 -7.09 18.19
C SER A 225 -7.12 -5.95 18.00
N ALA A 226 -6.82 -4.97 17.16
CA ALA A 226 -7.72 -3.86 16.89
C ALA A 226 -9.01 -4.33 16.21
N PHE A 227 -8.92 -5.31 15.31
CA PHE A 227 -10.04 -5.79 14.50
C PHE A 227 -10.41 -7.23 14.88
N ASN A 228 -11.66 -7.42 15.33
CA ASN A 228 -12.17 -8.73 15.72
C ASN A 228 -12.71 -9.53 14.52
N ALA A 229 -13.37 -8.84 13.59
CA ALA A 229 -14.08 -9.45 12.48
C ALA A 229 -13.48 -9.07 11.12
N HIS A 230 -13.15 -7.80 10.93
CA HIS A 230 -12.71 -7.32 9.63
C HIS A 230 -11.29 -7.80 9.29
N PRO A 231 -11.03 -8.35 8.09
CA PRO A 231 -9.72 -8.90 7.71
C PRO A 231 -8.61 -7.84 7.58
N ILE A 232 -8.93 -6.56 7.65
CA ILE A 232 -7.94 -5.47 7.57
C ILE A 232 -6.88 -5.55 8.68
N GLY A 233 -7.19 -6.12 9.85
CA GLY A 233 -6.26 -6.30 10.95
C GLY A 233 -5.20 -7.39 10.73
N GLN A 234 -5.35 -8.26 9.71
CA GLN A 234 -4.43 -9.37 9.49
C GLN A 234 -3.10 -8.90 8.86
N PRO A 235 -1.94 -9.54 9.13
CA PRO A 235 -0.67 -9.12 8.52
C PRO A 235 -0.68 -9.31 7.00
N ILE A 236 -0.10 -8.35 6.26
CA ILE A 236 0.00 -8.43 4.78
C ILE A 236 0.89 -9.60 4.37
N ILE A 237 1.98 -9.82 5.09
CA ILE A 237 2.89 -10.95 4.85
C ILE A 237 2.25 -12.31 5.16
N GLY A 238 1.13 -12.34 5.90
CA GLY A 238 0.49 -13.56 6.38
C GLY A 238 1.07 -14.07 7.69
N TRP A 239 0.36 -14.96 8.38
CA TRP A 239 0.88 -15.68 9.54
C TRP A 239 1.81 -16.80 9.10
N SER A 240 2.82 -17.13 9.92
CA SER A 240 3.81 -18.18 9.64
C SER A 240 3.15 -19.49 9.22
N SER A 241 2.10 -19.92 9.94
CA SER A 241 1.35 -21.14 9.63
C SER A 241 0.59 -21.06 8.30
N ASP A 242 0.07 -19.88 7.94
CA ASP A 242 -0.68 -19.70 6.70
C ASP A 242 0.27 -19.78 5.51
N ILE A 243 1.39 -19.02 5.56
CA ILE A 243 2.42 -19.02 4.50
C ILE A 243 2.94 -20.43 4.28
N ALA A 244 3.26 -21.17 5.35
CA ALA A 244 3.77 -22.54 5.26
C ALA A 244 2.81 -23.50 4.53
N ASN A 245 1.49 -23.19 4.52
CA ASN A 245 0.45 -23.99 3.90
C ASN A 245 -0.04 -23.42 2.55
N LEU A 246 0.57 -22.34 2.05
CA LEU A 246 0.31 -21.86 0.69
C LEU A 246 0.84 -22.88 -0.34
N THR A 247 0.06 -23.08 -1.38
CA THR A 247 0.41 -23.92 -2.53
C THR A 247 0.36 -23.11 -3.81
N ARG A 248 1.08 -23.56 -4.83
CA ARG A 248 1.04 -22.92 -6.15
C ARG A 248 -0.39 -22.91 -6.71
N THR A 249 -1.15 -23.99 -6.53
CA THR A 249 -2.57 -24.06 -6.94
C THR A 249 -3.43 -22.98 -6.29
N LYS A 250 -3.26 -22.70 -4.98
CA LYS A 250 -3.96 -21.60 -4.31
C LYS A 250 -3.57 -20.24 -4.91
N ALA A 251 -2.27 -20.04 -5.15
CA ALA A 251 -1.76 -18.80 -5.73
C ALA A 251 -2.26 -18.59 -7.17
N GLU A 252 -2.27 -19.61 -8.01
CA GLU A 252 -2.87 -19.56 -9.35
C GLU A 252 -4.37 -19.23 -9.29
N SER A 253 -5.09 -19.84 -8.37
CA SER A 253 -6.52 -19.56 -8.14
C SER A 253 -6.77 -18.09 -7.74
N PHE A 254 -5.94 -17.56 -6.86
CA PHE A 254 -6.00 -16.15 -6.42
C PHE A 254 -5.65 -15.21 -7.57
N LEU A 255 -4.60 -15.51 -8.32
CA LEU A 255 -4.17 -14.77 -9.51
C LEU A 255 -5.30 -14.70 -10.55
N HIS A 256 -5.89 -15.81 -10.91
CA HIS A 256 -7.00 -15.85 -11.87
C HIS A 256 -8.24 -15.09 -11.41
N ARG A 257 -8.48 -15.02 -10.11
CA ARG A 257 -9.62 -14.29 -9.54
C ARG A 257 -9.43 -12.78 -9.58
N TYR A 258 -8.23 -12.30 -9.29
CA TYR A 258 -8.01 -10.90 -8.97
C TYR A 258 -7.15 -10.14 -9.98
N TYR A 259 -6.23 -10.81 -10.69
CA TYR A 259 -5.26 -10.15 -11.58
C TYR A 259 -5.76 -10.09 -13.03
N ALA A 260 -6.98 -9.61 -13.19
CA ALA A 260 -7.62 -9.47 -14.49
C ALA A 260 -7.71 -7.98 -14.92
N PRO A 261 -7.81 -7.69 -16.24
CA PRO A 261 -7.87 -6.33 -16.75
C PRO A 261 -8.93 -5.44 -16.09
N ASN A 262 -10.14 -5.93 -15.91
CA ASN A 262 -11.24 -5.18 -15.28
C ASN A 262 -11.04 -4.89 -13.78
N ASN A 263 -10.03 -5.49 -13.16
CA ASN A 263 -9.59 -5.20 -11.80
C ASN A 263 -8.28 -4.38 -11.75
N ALA A 264 -7.75 -3.98 -12.92
CA ALA A 264 -6.51 -3.24 -13.07
C ALA A 264 -6.74 -1.77 -13.45
N ILE A 265 -5.94 -0.89 -12.86
CA ILE A 265 -5.84 0.52 -13.20
C ILE A 265 -4.41 0.78 -13.65
N VAL A 266 -4.26 1.36 -14.83
CA VAL A 266 -2.98 1.74 -15.39
C VAL A 266 -2.86 3.26 -15.37
N ALA A 267 -1.73 3.79 -14.87
CA ALA A 267 -1.39 5.20 -15.07
C ALA A 267 -0.08 5.31 -15.85
N ILE A 268 -0.10 6.13 -16.90
CA ILE A 268 1.08 6.45 -17.71
C ILE A 268 1.23 7.97 -17.71
N VAL A 269 2.29 8.47 -17.09
CA VAL A 269 2.55 9.90 -16.90
C VAL A 269 3.94 10.25 -17.42
N GLY A 270 4.04 11.23 -18.28
CA GLY A 270 5.32 11.68 -18.81
C GLY A 270 5.27 12.12 -20.28
N ASP A 271 6.38 11.91 -21.00
CA ASP A 271 6.53 12.29 -22.41
C ASP A 271 5.79 11.30 -23.31
N ILE A 272 4.50 11.47 -23.41
CA ILE A 272 3.57 10.61 -24.17
C ILE A 272 2.68 11.44 -25.09
N ASP A 273 2.21 10.79 -26.14
CA ASP A 273 1.06 11.21 -26.96
C ASP A 273 -0.13 10.32 -26.55
N PRO A 274 -1.19 10.87 -25.97
CA PRO A 274 -2.32 10.05 -25.48
C PRO A 274 -2.97 9.16 -26.54
N VAL A 275 -3.10 9.63 -27.78
CA VAL A 275 -3.72 8.87 -28.87
C VAL A 275 -2.86 7.64 -29.22
N LYS A 276 -1.55 7.84 -29.35
CA LYS A 276 -0.61 6.74 -29.63
C LYS A 276 -0.51 5.80 -28.45
N THR A 277 -0.56 6.32 -27.22
CA THR A 277 -0.51 5.52 -25.98
C THR A 277 -1.74 4.63 -25.85
N ILE A 278 -2.95 5.15 -26.14
CA ILE A 278 -4.17 4.32 -26.17
C ILE A 278 -4.02 3.21 -27.20
N ALA A 279 -3.64 3.52 -28.44
CA ALA A 279 -3.49 2.53 -29.50
C ALA A 279 -2.44 1.46 -29.12
N LEU A 280 -1.36 1.85 -28.44
CA LEU A 280 -0.34 0.93 -27.93
C LEU A 280 -0.90 0.00 -26.85
N VAL A 281 -1.54 0.56 -25.83
CA VAL A 281 -2.11 -0.23 -24.72
C VAL A 281 -3.22 -1.16 -25.25
N GLU A 282 -4.08 -0.70 -26.14
CA GLU A 282 -5.08 -1.57 -26.78
C GLU A 282 -4.45 -2.73 -27.56
N ARG A 283 -3.38 -2.49 -28.30
CA ARG A 283 -2.68 -3.54 -29.07
C ARG A 283 -2.22 -4.70 -28.19
N TYR A 284 -1.68 -4.41 -27.01
CA TYR A 284 -1.11 -5.43 -26.14
C TYR A 284 -2.11 -6.01 -25.13
N PHE A 285 -3.00 -5.20 -24.58
CA PHE A 285 -3.86 -5.59 -23.47
C PHE A 285 -5.30 -5.95 -23.87
N ALA A 286 -5.83 -5.46 -25.00
CA ALA A 286 -7.26 -5.63 -25.30
C ALA A 286 -7.69 -7.08 -25.55
N SER A 287 -6.77 -7.97 -25.94
CA SER A 287 -7.04 -9.39 -26.14
C SER A 287 -7.11 -10.20 -24.84
N ILE A 288 -6.60 -9.66 -23.74
CA ILE A 288 -6.64 -10.34 -22.43
C ILE A 288 -8.10 -10.35 -21.93
N PRO A 289 -8.68 -11.52 -21.62
CA PRO A 289 -10.07 -11.61 -21.23
C PRO A 289 -10.32 -10.92 -19.87
N PRO A 290 -11.50 -10.30 -19.67
CA PRO A 290 -11.87 -9.78 -18.37
C PRO A 290 -12.10 -10.94 -17.39
N GLY A 291 -11.79 -10.69 -16.11
CA GLY A 291 -12.13 -11.61 -15.02
C GLY A 291 -13.56 -11.42 -14.51
N THR A 292 -13.98 -12.31 -13.63
CA THR A 292 -15.23 -12.14 -12.88
C THR A 292 -15.13 -10.90 -11.98
N PRO A 293 -16.16 -10.04 -11.92
CA PRO A 293 -16.17 -8.90 -11.01
C PRO A 293 -15.93 -9.35 -9.55
N VAL A 294 -15.01 -8.68 -8.88
CA VAL A 294 -14.68 -8.97 -7.48
C VAL A 294 -15.63 -8.20 -6.57
N PRO A 295 -16.40 -8.88 -5.71
CA PRO A 295 -17.24 -8.21 -4.72
C PRO A 295 -16.35 -7.54 -3.66
N PRO A 296 -16.79 -6.41 -3.07
CA PRO A 296 -16.11 -5.81 -1.93
C PRO A 296 -16.20 -6.74 -0.71
N VAL A 297 -15.26 -6.57 0.23
CA VAL A 297 -15.35 -7.23 1.53
C VAL A 297 -16.57 -6.68 2.28
N ALA A 298 -17.52 -7.57 2.58
CA ALA A 298 -18.81 -7.20 3.18
C ALA A 298 -18.81 -7.29 4.71
N VAL A 299 -17.71 -7.74 5.31
CA VAL A 299 -17.58 -7.86 6.77
C VAL A 299 -17.44 -6.47 7.37
N GLU A 300 -18.26 -6.18 8.38
CA GLU A 300 -18.18 -4.95 9.17
C GLU A 300 -17.53 -5.24 10.51
N GLU A 301 -16.62 -4.36 10.94
CA GLU A 301 -16.05 -4.44 12.28
C GLU A 301 -17.09 -3.96 13.31
N PRO A 302 -17.41 -4.76 14.34
CA PRO A 302 -18.30 -4.32 15.39
C PRO A 302 -17.66 -3.19 16.21
N ALA A 303 -18.49 -2.28 16.72
CA ALA A 303 -18.02 -1.20 17.57
C ALA A 303 -17.28 -1.76 18.79
N GLN A 304 -16.14 -1.18 19.12
CA GLN A 304 -15.36 -1.58 20.28
C GLN A 304 -16.09 -1.16 21.58
N ALA A 305 -16.19 -2.09 22.53
CA ALA A 305 -16.91 -1.89 23.76
C ALA A 305 -16.05 -1.37 24.94
N GLY A 306 -14.74 -1.33 24.77
CA GLY A 306 -13.81 -0.87 25.80
C GLY A 306 -12.37 -0.83 25.30
N GLU A 307 -11.49 -0.18 26.06
CA GLU A 307 -10.05 -0.09 25.74
C GLU A 307 -9.42 -1.48 25.62
N LYS A 308 -8.60 -1.66 24.58
CA LYS A 308 -7.73 -2.84 24.42
C LYS A 308 -6.29 -2.46 24.78
N ARG A 309 -5.58 -3.33 25.48
CA ARG A 309 -4.17 -3.11 25.84
C ARG A 309 -3.34 -4.33 25.49
N ILE A 310 -2.17 -4.09 24.91
CA ILE A 310 -1.24 -5.10 24.42
C ILE A 310 0.15 -4.75 24.91
N GLU A 311 0.81 -5.72 25.52
CA GLU A 311 2.20 -5.62 25.91
C GLU A 311 3.04 -6.62 25.13
N VAL A 312 4.14 -6.18 24.58
CA VAL A 312 5.18 -7.03 23.98
C VAL A 312 6.44 -6.89 24.82
N ILE A 313 6.93 -8.02 25.34
CA ILE A 313 8.18 -8.06 26.08
C ILE A 313 9.31 -8.38 25.10
N GLY A 314 10.28 -7.48 24.97
CA GLY A 314 11.37 -7.62 24.00
C GLY A 314 12.64 -6.90 24.42
N ASP A 315 13.74 -7.15 23.73
CA ASP A 315 14.99 -6.40 23.88
C ASP A 315 15.04 -5.26 22.87
N ALA A 316 14.20 -4.26 23.10
CA ALA A 316 14.14 -3.03 22.32
C ALA A 316 13.88 -1.83 23.21
N GLU A 317 14.09 -0.63 22.70
CA GLU A 317 13.71 0.59 23.41
C GLU A 317 12.19 0.67 23.56
N PRO A 318 11.70 1.22 24.69
CA PRO A 318 10.27 1.37 24.91
C PRO A 318 9.61 2.16 23.77
N THR A 319 8.53 1.59 23.26
CA THR A 319 7.69 2.22 22.23
C THR A 319 6.24 2.12 22.65
N VAL A 320 5.44 3.15 22.41
CA VAL A 320 4.00 3.12 22.63
C VAL A 320 3.25 3.49 21.36
N MET A 321 2.21 2.74 21.04
CA MET A 321 1.24 3.01 19.98
C MET A 321 -0.14 3.21 20.61
N ILE A 322 -0.79 4.32 20.31
CA ILE A 322 -2.15 4.65 20.77
C ILE A 322 -3.02 4.82 19.54
N GLY A 323 -3.89 3.86 19.27
CA GLY A 323 -4.78 3.86 18.10
C GLY A 323 -6.22 4.16 18.47
N PHE A 324 -6.94 4.79 17.57
CA PHE A 324 -8.37 5.04 17.65
C PHE A 324 -9.02 4.63 16.34
N HIS A 325 -10.09 3.83 16.39
CA HIS A 325 -10.86 3.53 15.20
C HIS A 325 -11.40 4.82 14.57
N LYS A 326 -11.25 4.94 13.26
CA LYS A 326 -11.74 6.05 12.46
C LYS A 326 -12.47 5.53 11.21
N PRO A 327 -13.40 6.32 10.66
CA PRO A 327 -14.00 6.00 9.36
C PRO A 327 -12.99 6.22 8.23
N THR A 328 -13.40 5.83 7.03
CA THR A 328 -12.73 6.18 5.77
C THR A 328 -13.71 6.89 4.84
N LEU A 329 -13.23 7.46 3.74
CA LEU A 329 -14.08 8.07 2.74
C LEU A 329 -15.22 7.12 2.31
N PRO A 330 -16.42 7.64 2.08
CA PRO A 330 -16.79 9.05 1.94
C PRO A 330 -17.17 9.80 3.24
N ASP A 331 -16.94 9.25 4.44
CA ASP A 331 -17.25 9.92 5.70
C ASP A 331 -16.41 11.22 5.83
N PRO A 332 -17.05 12.39 6.04
CA PRO A 332 -16.33 13.67 6.14
C PRO A 332 -15.28 13.75 7.26
N ALA A 333 -15.43 12.93 8.31
CA ALA A 333 -14.44 12.88 9.39
C ALA A 333 -13.08 12.38 8.93
N ASP A 334 -13.01 11.62 7.84
CA ASP A 334 -11.74 11.14 7.28
C ASP A 334 -10.82 12.32 6.91
N TYR A 335 -11.33 13.33 6.22
CA TYR A 335 -10.58 14.54 5.89
C TYR A 335 -10.11 15.34 7.12
N VAL A 336 -10.91 15.31 8.19
CA VAL A 336 -10.57 16.01 9.44
C VAL A 336 -9.38 15.33 10.11
N PHE A 337 -9.22 14.01 9.98
CA PHE A 337 -8.08 13.29 10.52
C PHE A 337 -6.75 13.70 9.87
N ASP A 338 -6.75 14.06 8.59
CA ASP A 338 -5.53 14.58 7.92
C ASP A 338 -5.08 15.90 8.55
N VAL A 339 -6.04 16.78 8.89
CA VAL A 339 -5.75 18.04 9.60
C VAL A 339 -5.29 17.77 11.04
N ILE A 340 -5.91 16.82 11.72
CA ILE A 340 -5.55 16.42 13.10
C ILE A 340 -4.13 15.82 13.14
N ASP A 341 -3.76 15.01 12.18
CA ASP A 341 -2.40 14.45 12.06
C ASP A 341 -1.36 15.56 12.01
N MET A 342 -1.50 16.46 11.04
CA MET A 342 -0.60 17.60 10.87
C MET A 342 -0.55 18.49 12.11
N LEU A 343 -1.69 18.74 12.74
CA LEU A 343 -1.80 19.56 13.96
C LEU A 343 -1.03 18.94 15.12
N LEU A 344 -1.14 17.63 15.29
CA LEU A 344 -0.61 16.95 16.46
C LEU A 344 0.87 16.61 16.33
N THR A 345 1.32 16.14 15.17
CA THR A 345 2.64 15.49 15.07
C THR A 345 3.54 15.98 13.95
N ASP A 346 3.01 16.66 12.91
CA ASP A 346 3.82 16.95 11.75
C ASP A 346 4.71 18.20 11.91
N GLY A 347 6.00 17.95 12.12
CA GLY A 347 7.05 18.95 12.25
C GLY A 347 7.19 19.57 13.64
N ARG A 348 8.25 20.38 13.81
CA ARG A 348 8.69 20.88 15.11
C ARG A 348 7.71 21.81 15.82
N THR A 349 6.75 22.37 15.11
CA THR A 349 5.75 23.32 15.65
C THR A 349 4.42 22.65 15.98
N SER A 350 4.23 21.38 15.64
CA SER A 350 3.03 20.62 15.97
C SER A 350 2.89 20.42 17.48
N ARG A 351 1.68 20.25 17.95
CA ARG A 351 1.36 20.32 19.39
C ARG A 351 2.07 19.27 20.22
N LEU A 352 1.98 18.01 19.83
CA LEU A 352 2.63 16.91 20.56
C LEU A 352 4.14 16.94 20.40
N TYR A 353 4.67 17.20 19.20
CA TYR A 353 6.11 17.28 19.00
C TYR A 353 6.73 18.39 19.85
N LYS A 354 6.17 19.60 19.80
CA LYS A 354 6.65 20.74 20.61
C LYS A 354 6.60 20.42 22.09
N LYS A 355 5.47 19.89 22.59
CA LYS A 355 5.25 19.64 24.02
C LYS A 355 6.10 18.48 24.54
N LEU A 356 6.14 17.35 23.83
CA LEU A 356 6.75 16.13 24.34
C LEU A 356 8.22 15.97 23.95
N VAL A 357 8.63 16.40 22.74
CA VAL A 357 10.02 16.29 22.30
C VAL A 357 10.84 17.49 22.73
N VAL A 358 10.31 18.73 22.53
CA VAL A 358 11.10 19.96 22.73
C VAL A 358 11.02 20.47 24.17
N GLU A 359 9.82 20.64 24.71
CA GLU A 359 9.61 21.28 26.02
C GLU A 359 9.82 20.32 27.19
N LYS A 360 9.06 19.20 27.20
CA LYS A 360 9.11 18.22 28.31
C LYS A 360 10.21 17.16 28.14
N GLN A 361 10.73 16.97 26.94
CA GLN A 361 11.71 15.94 26.59
C GLN A 361 11.34 14.52 27.03
N LEU A 362 10.04 14.22 27.05
CA LEU A 362 9.49 12.92 27.45
C LEU A 362 9.79 11.83 26.42
N VAL A 363 9.89 12.20 25.15
CA VAL A 363 10.09 11.26 24.04
C VAL A 363 11.25 11.71 23.15
N SER A 364 11.89 10.75 22.49
CA SER A 364 12.90 11.03 21.45
C SER A 364 12.24 11.37 20.12
N ASP A 365 11.10 10.74 19.83
CA ASP A 365 10.31 10.95 18.63
C ASP A 365 8.83 10.70 18.91
N ILE A 366 7.97 11.37 18.13
CA ILE A 366 6.52 11.17 18.12
C ILE A 366 5.97 11.47 16.74
N GLY A 367 5.09 10.60 16.26
CA GLY A 367 4.41 10.74 14.98
C GLY A 367 2.99 10.21 15.04
N ALA A 368 2.16 10.58 14.06
CA ALA A 368 0.88 9.94 13.85
C ALA A 368 0.77 9.45 12.40
N PHE A 369 -0.09 8.48 12.18
CA PHE A 369 -0.35 7.91 10.86
C PHE A 369 -1.67 7.16 10.84
N VAL A 370 -2.18 6.93 9.64
CA VAL A 370 -3.38 6.12 9.41
C VAL A 370 -2.98 4.74 8.90
N ALA A 371 -3.49 3.70 9.53
CA ALA A 371 -3.23 2.30 9.17
C ALA A 371 -4.34 1.37 9.72
N PRO A 372 -4.42 0.09 9.25
CA PRO A 372 -3.49 -0.58 8.34
C PRO A 372 -3.82 -0.43 6.85
N GLY A 373 -4.92 0.21 6.46
CA GLY A 373 -5.32 0.46 5.07
C GLY A 373 -6.13 1.73 4.92
N HIS A 374 -6.71 1.98 3.72
CA HIS A 374 -7.46 3.20 3.42
C HIS A 374 -8.87 2.95 2.89
N ARG A 375 -9.12 1.77 2.31
CA ARG A 375 -10.41 1.44 1.67
C ARG A 375 -11.54 1.19 2.67
N TYR A 376 -11.20 0.69 3.85
CA TYR A 376 -12.15 0.33 4.90
C TYR A 376 -11.84 1.11 6.18
N PRO A 377 -12.80 1.22 7.14
CA PRO A 377 -12.52 1.83 8.44
C PRO A 377 -11.26 1.27 9.06
N ASN A 378 -10.42 2.16 9.58
CA ASN A 378 -9.07 1.86 10.01
C ASN A 378 -8.74 2.57 11.33
N LEU A 379 -7.46 2.79 11.62
CA LEU A 379 -7.01 3.41 12.85
C LEU A 379 -6.26 4.73 12.54
N PHE A 380 -6.50 5.74 13.37
CA PHE A 380 -5.58 6.84 13.58
C PHE A 380 -4.66 6.45 14.73
N ILE A 381 -3.36 6.41 14.50
CA ILE A 381 -2.37 5.89 15.44
C ILE A 381 -1.36 6.98 15.78
N ILE A 382 -1.15 7.21 17.07
CA ILE A 382 -0.05 8.02 17.59
C ILE A 382 1.01 7.06 18.12
N SER A 383 2.25 7.16 17.61
CA SER A 383 3.39 6.36 18.04
C SER A 383 4.47 7.24 18.63
N ALA A 384 5.06 6.83 19.75
CA ALA A 384 6.10 7.58 20.43
C ALA A 384 7.12 6.67 21.10
N ASN A 385 8.36 7.16 21.21
CA ASN A 385 9.47 6.48 21.87
C ASN A 385 9.84 7.23 23.16
N PRO A 386 9.46 6.71 24.34
CA PRO A 386 9.81 7.31 25.63
C PRO A 386 11.34 7.46 25.78
N ARG A 387 11.79 8.62 26.24
CA ARG A 387 13.21 8.88 26.54
C ARG A 387 13.49 8.51 28.00
N SER A 388 14.47 7.66 28.25
CA SER A 388 14.90 7.37 29.64
C SER A 388 15.18 8.65 30.45
N PRO A 389 14.70 8.78 31.70
CA PRO A 389 14.05 7.75 32.54
C PRO A 389 12.50 7.70 32.43
N HIS A 390 11.90 8.38 31.47
CA HIS A 390 10.45 8.47 31.33
C HIS A 390 9.81 7.16 30.90
N THR A 391 8.58 6.95 31.34
CA THR A 391 7.83 5.71 31.15
C THR A 391 6.76 5.85 30.05
N VAL A 392 6.30 4.72 29.53
CA VAL A 392 5.14 4.65 28.62
C VAL A 392 3.91 5.35 29.23
N GLY A 393 3.65 5.14 30.54
CA GLY A 393 2.51 5.75 31.23
C GLY A 393 2.56 7.27 31.29
N GLU A 394 3.74 7.88 31.48
CA GLU A 394 3.92 9.34 31.43
C GLU A 394 3.66 9.88 30.03
N VAL A 395 4.11 9.17 28.98
CA VAL A 395 3.86 9.56 27.59
C VAL A 395 2.39 9.46 27.25
N GLU A 396 1.73 8.35 27.61
CA GLU A 396 0.28 8.18 27.44
C GLU A 396 -0.49 9.32 28.08
N ALA A 397 -0.20 9.64 29.35
CA ALA A 397 -0.88 10.71 30.07
C ALA A 397 -0.72 12.06 29.36
N ALA A 398 0.47 12.37 28.86
CA ALA A 398 0.75 13.62 28.15
C ALA A 398 0.06 13.69 26.77
N VAL A 399 -0.06 12.57 26.07
CA VAL A 399 -0.84 12.48 24.82
C VAL A 399 -2.32 12.69 25.11
N TYR A 400 -2.87 12.01 26.11
CA TYR A 400 -4.29 12.18 26.47
C TYR A 400 -4.62 13.60 26.92
N GLU A 401 -3.73 14.27 27.66
CA GLU A 401 -3.89 15.67 28.02
C GLU A 401 -4.06 16.57 26.78
N GLU A 402 -3.26 16.33 25.71
CA GLU A 402 -3.36 17.12 24.49
C GLU A 402 -4.62 16.76 23.66
N LEU A 403 -5.03 15.49 23.64
CA LEU A 403 -6.29 15.09 23.01
C LEU A 403 -7.50 15.69 23.75
N GLU A 404 -7.48 15.76 25.09
CA GLU A 404 -8.52 16.44 25.85
C GLU A 404 -8.56 17.96 25.58
N ARG A 405 -7.39 18.59 25.39
CA ARG A 405 -7.35 20.00 24.96
C ARG A 405 -8.00 20.15 23.58
N LEU A 406 -7.71 19.28 22.64
CA LEU A 406 -8.29 19.30 21.28
C LEU A 406 -9.83 19.19 21.30
N LYS A 407 -10.41 18.46 22.27
CA LYS A 407 -11.86 18.34 22.46
C LYS A 407 -12.50 19.61 23.04
N ASN A 408 -11.75 20.37 23.84
CA ASN A 408 -12.30 21.46 24.67
C ASN A 408 -11.90 22.85 24.19
N GLU A 409 -10.72 22.98 23.59
CA GLU A 409 -10.19 24.23 23.10
C GLU A 409 -10.22 24.28 21.56
N PRO A 410 -10.80 25.33 20.95
CA PRO A 410 -10.80 25.44 19.50
C PRO A 410 -9.37 25.68 18.98
N VAL A 411 -9.05 25.08 17.81
CA VAL A 411 -7.84 25.42 17.06
C VAL A 411 -7.93 26.88 16.62
N THR A 412 -6.84 27.62 16.78
CA THR A 412 -6.85 29.04 16.39
C THR A 412 -6.90 29.17 14.85
N PRO A 413 -7.54 30.22 14.31
CA PRO A 413 -7.59 30.42 12.84
C PRO A 413 -6.21 30.48 12.20
N ARG A 414 -5.22 31.03 12.90
CA ARG A 414 -3.83 31.10 12.40
C ARG A 414 -3.18 29.71 12.33
N GLU A 415 -3.38 28.89 13.34
CA GLU A 415 -2.84 27.52 13.41
C GLU A 415 -3.47 26.66 12.30
N LEU A 416 -4.79 26.70 12.15
CA LEU A 416 -5.49 25.98 11.08
C LEU A 416 -5.00 26.42 9.70
N GLN A 417 -4.87 27.72 9.44
CA GLN A 417 -4.40 28.20 8.14
C GLN A 417 -2.97 27.73 7.83
N GLN A 418 -2.08 27.66 8.83
CA GLN A 418 -0.73 27.14 8.65
C GLN A 418 -0.74 25.66 8.24
N ILE A 419 -1.61 24.85 8.85
CA ILE A 419 -1.76 23.43 8.53
C ILE A 419 -2.32 23.25 7.13
N LEU A 420 -3.38 23.98 6.78
CA LEU A 420 -3.99 23.89 5.45
C LEU A 420 -3.00 24.28 4.35
N ASN A 421 -2.20 25.33 4.55
CA ASN A 421 -1.15 25.74 3.60
C ASN A 421 -0.07 24.65 3.44
N LYS A 422 0.27 23.95 4.53
CA LYS A 422 1.27 22.88 4.51
C LYS A 422 0.74 21.65 3.79
N LEU A 423 -0.50 21.23 4.06
CA LEU A 423 -1.17 20.14 3.34
C LEU A 423 -1.21 20.43 1.83
N GLU A 424 -1.62 21.62 1.44
CA GLU A 424 -1.64 22.05 0.04
C GLU A 424 -0.26 21.98 -0.61
N TYR A 425 0.79 22.39 0.11
CA TYR A 425 2.15 22.32 -0.38
C TYR A 425 2.61 20.87 -0.59
N GLU A 426 2.34 19.98 0.37
CA GLU A 426 2.76 18.58 0.30
C GLU A 426 2.04 17.81 -0.81
N GLU A 427 0.73 18.00 -0.96
CA GLU A 427 -0.03 17.43 -2.07
C GLU A 427 0.51 17.94 -3.43
N SER A 428 0.78 19.24 -3.52
CA SER A 428 1.34 19.84 -4.74
C SER A 428 2.71 19.25 -5.06
N ARG A 429 3.54 19.04 -4.04
CA ARG A 429 4.88 18.44 -4.19
C ARG A 429 4.79 17.00 -4.68
N GLN A 430 3.88 16.20 -4.13
CA GLN A 430 3.68 14.80 -4.56
C GLN A 430 3.27 14.73 -6.04
N MET A 431 2.45 15.67 -6.51
CA MET A 431 2.03 15.74 -7.91
C MET A 431 3.08 16.33 -8.87
N THR A 432 4.22 16.83 -8.36
CA THR A 432 5.28 17.42 -9.20
C THR A 432 6.03 16.35 -9.99
N SER A 433 6.30 15.19 -9.40
CA SER A 433 6.98 14.09 -10.09
C SER A 433 6.01 13.28 -10.95
N ILE A 434 6.51 12.70 -12.05
CA ILE A 434 5.71 11.79 -12.89
C ILE A 434 5.26 10.55 -12.13
N GLY A 435 6.16 9.98 -11.30
CA GLY A 435 5.85 8.81 -10.46
C GLY A 435 4.84 9.12 -9.36
N GLY A 436 4.99 10.26 -8.66
CA GLY A 436 4.03 10.68 -7.62
C GLY A 436 2.62 10.91 -8.18
N LEU A 437 2.52 11.51 -9.36
CA LEU A 437 1.22 11.69 -10.01
C LEU A 437 0.63 10.35 -10.47
N ALA A 438 1.42 9.46 -11.06
CA ALA A 438 0.96 8.11 -11.44
C ALA A 438 0.47 7.31 -10.23
N ARG A 439 1.19 7.39 -9.10
CA ARG A 439 0.79 6.79 -7.82
C ARG A 439 -0.58 7.32 -7.38
N ASN A 440 -0.72 8.63 -7.24
CA ASN A 440 -1.96 9.23 -6.74
C ASN A 440 -3.16 8.92 -7.66
N LEU A 441 -2.99 8.98 -8.99
CA LEU A 441 -4.05 8.64 -9.92
C LEU A 441 -4.53 7.19 -9.77
N THR A 442 -3.60 6.22 -9.69
CA THR A 442 -3.96 4.80 -9.53
C THR A 442 -4.55 4.51 -8.16
N GLU A 443 -4.04 5.17 -7.12
CA GLU A 443 -4.49 4.97 -5.74
C GLU A 443 -5.90 5.51 -5.53
N TYR A 444 -6.15 6.77 -5.86
CA TYR A 444 -7.48 7.38 -5.71
C TYR A 444 -8.54 6.70 -6.58
N GLU A 445 -8.19 6.33 -7.82
CA GLU A 445 -9.10 5.56 -8.68
C GLU A 445 -9.44 4.19 -8.08
N ALA A 446 -8.46 3.50 -7.50
CA ALA A 446 -8.67 2.17 -6.91
C ALA A 446 -9.47 2.22 -5.61
N LEU A 447 -9.16 3.18 -4.73
CA LEU A 447 -9.74 3.27 -3.39
C LEU A 447 -11.15 3.85 -3.41
N TYR A 448 -11.37 4.89 -4.22
CA TYR A 448 -12.58 5.70 -4.16
C TYR A 448 -13.42 5.63 -5.45
N GLY A 449 -12.98 4.86 -6.45
CA GLY A 449 -13.67 4.70 -7.72
C GLY A 449 -13.54 5.89 -8.67
N SER A 450 -12.82 6.93 -8.27
CA SER A 450 -12.53 8.09 -9.10
C SER A 450 -11.25 8.81 -8.65
N TRP A 451 -10.30 8.96 -9.56
CA TRP A 451 -9.11 9.79 -9.32
C TRP A 451 -9.48 11.27 -9.06
N ARG A 452 -10.68 11.72 -9.44
CA ARG A 452 -11.15 13.08 -9.16
C ARG A 452 -11.30 13.37 -7.68
N GLU A 453 -11.43 12.34 -6.85
CA GLU A 453 -11.41 12.50 -5.40
C GLU A 453 -10.11 13.16 -4.91
N LEU A 454 -8.99 13.00 -5.63
CA LEU A 454 -7.75 13.72 -5.35
C LEU A 454 -7.94 15.27 -5.38
N ILE A 455 -8.77 15.77 -6.30
CA ILE A 455 -9.09 17.21 -6.40
C ILE A 455 -10.13 17.61 -5.35
N GLU A 456 -11.14 16.78 -5.17
CA GLU A 456 -12.22 17.01 -4.21
C GLU A 456 -11.71 16.95 -2.77
N HIS A 457 -10.78 16.04 -2.47
CA HIS A 457 -10.10 15.91 -1.19
C HIS A 457 -9.52 17.26 -0.76
N ARG A 458 -8.71 17.88 -1.61
CA ARG A 458 -8.12 19.20 -1.35
C ARG A 458 -9.19 20.27 -1.03
N ARG A 459 -10.27 20.29 -1.79
CA ARG A 459 -11.36 21.25 -1.60
C ARG A 459 -12.07 21.01 -0.26
N LYS A 460 -12.31 19.77 0.09
CA LYS A 460 -12.97 19.36 1.34
C LYS A 460 -12.09 19.66 2.55
N VAL A 461 -10.80 19.36 2.48
CA VAL A 461 -9.81 19.69 3.53
C VAL A 461 -9.72 21.19 3.75
N ALA A 462 -9.69 22.00 2.69
CA ALA A 462 -9.64 23.46 2.78
C ALA A 462 -10.90 24.08 3.43
N ALA A 463 -12.02 23.36 3.47
CA ALA A 463 -13.26 23.79 4.07
C ALA A 463 -13.41 23.41 5.55
N ILE A 464 -12.47 22.67 6.13
CA ILE A 464 -12.51 22.21 7.52
C ILE A 464 -12.42 23.39 8.48
N THR A 465 -13.27 23.39 9.49
CA THR A 465 -13.37 24.42 10.53
C THR A 465 -12.77 23.94 11.85
N PRO A 466 -12.43 24.87 12.78
CA PRO A 466 -12.04 24.49 14.14
C PRO A 466 -13.11 23.67 14.89
N ASP A 467 -14.38 23.85 14.54
CA ASP A 467 -15.48 23.10 15.16
C ASP A 467 -15.54 21.65 14.65
N ASP A 468 -15.28 21.42 13.37
CA ASP A 468 -15.17 20.07 12.78
C ASP A 468 -14.08 19.27 13.46
N ILE A 469 -12.91 19.87 13.70
CA ILE A 469 -11.80 19.25 14.42
C ILE A 469 -12.22 18.87 15.84
N ARG A 470 -12.85 19.81 16.56
CA ARG A 470 -13.30 19.59 17.94
C ARG A 470 -14.37 18.49 18.02
N GLN A 471 -15.35 18.50 17.13
CA GLN A 471 -16.40 17.48 17.08
C GLN A 471 -15.84 16.09 16.75
N THR A 472 -14.94 16.00 15.79
CA THR A 472 -14.24 14.76 15.43
C THR A 472 -13.42 14.24 16.62
N ALA A 473 -12.66 15.10 17.29
CA ALA A 473 -11.90 14.71 18.47
C ALA A 473 -12.81 14.17 19.59
N ARG A 474 -13.94 14.83 19.87
CA ARG A 474 -14.94 14.37 20.86
C ARG A 474 -15.55 13.03 20.52
N LYS A 475 -15.82 12.77 19.24
CA LYS A 475 -16.46 11.53 18.78
C LYS A 475 -15.53 10.34 18.82
N TYR A 476 -14.27 10.53 18.40
CA TYR A 476 -13.39 9.40 18.13
C TYR A 476 -12.29 9.18 19.19
N PHE A 477 -11.77 10.22 19.85
CA PHE A 477 -10.72 10.06 20.87
C PHE A 477 -11.31 9.74 22.25
N ILE A 478 -12.16 8.74 22.30
CA ILE A 478 -12.77 8.25 23.54
C ILE A 478 -12.10 6.95 23.99
N ARG A 479 -12.20 6.64 25.28
CA ARG A 479 -11.55 5.46 25.86
C ARG A 479 -12.05 4.15 25.25
N GLU A 480 -13.34 4.05 25.00
CA GLU A 480 -13.99 2.87 24.44
C GLU A 480 -13.51 2.56 23.01
N ASN A 481 -13.06 3.56 22.27
CA ASN A 481 -12.58 3.47 20.90
C ASN A 481 -11.06 3.26 20.79
N ARG A 482 -10.37 3.16 21.94
CA ARG A 482 -8.91 3.19 22.03
C ARG A 482 -8.30 1.80 22.11
N ILE A 483 -7.17 1.63 21.44
CA ILE A 483 -6.26 0.51 21.60
C ILE A 483 -4.86 1.03 21.92
N VAL A 484 -4.19 0.44 22.89
CA VAL A 484 -2.83 0.82 23.30
C VAL A 484 -1.94 -0.41 23.21
N GLY A 485 -0.84 -0.29 22.49
CA GLY A 485 0.20 -1.30 22.42
C GLY A 485 1.54 -0.71 22.82
N PHE A 486 2.36 -1.45 23.55
CA PHE A 486 3.68 -0.97 23.96
C PHE A 486 4.70 -2.08 24.11
N ILE A 487 5.97 -1.71 24.01
CA ILE A 487 7.11 -2.60 24.27
C ILE A 487 7.63 -2.31 25.66
N THR A 488 7.76 -3.39 26.45
CA THR A 488 8.45 -3.40 27.73
C THR A 488 9.79 -4.10 27.58
N LYS A 489 10.87 -3.46 27.99
CA LYS A 489 12.21 -4.06 27.96
C LYS A 489 12.24 -5.28 28.88
N ARG A 490 12.79 -6.38 28.37
CA ARG A 490 12.98 -7.60 29.17
C ARG A 490 13.92 -7.28 30.33
N GLU A 491 13.45 -7.42 31.57
CA GLU A 491 14.34 -7.38 32.73
C GLU A 491 15.28 -8.59 32.65
N VAL A 492 16.56 -8.33 32.45
CA VAL A 492 17.59 -9.36 32.62
C VAL A 492 17.70 -9.59 34.14
N ALA A 493 17.21 -10.73 34.62
CA ALA A 493 17.45 -11.12 36.00
C ALA A 493 18.97 -11.03 36.23
N GLN A 494 19.41 -10.12 37.12
CA GLN A 494 20.81 -10.09 37.53
C GLN A 494 21.13 -11.42 38.18
N PRO A 495 22.25 -12.04 37.78
CA PRO A 495 22.62 -13.37 38.31
C PRO A 495 22.90 -13.38 39.79
#